data_6de8f24a041b273db987920ee24ff283
#
_entry.id   6de8f24a041b273db987920ee24ff283
#
_cell.length_a   1.000
_cell.length_b   1.000
_cell.length_c   1.000
_cell.angle_alpha   90.00
_cell.angle_beta   90.00
_cell.angle_gamma   90.00
#
_symmetry.space_group_name_H-M   'P 1'
#
loop_
_entity.id
_entity.type
_entity.pdbx_description
1 polymer ?
#
loop_
_entity_poly.entity_id
_entity_poly.type
_entity_poly.pdbx_seq_one_letter_code
_entity_poly.pdbx_strand_id
1 'polypeptide(L)'
;MREIVFDTETTGLDPKSGDRMVEIGCVEMVDRVPTGESYHAYYNPERDMPAAAEAVHGLSISFLETKPLFKDTAQELLDFLGDAPSVSYTHLTLPTKA
;
A
#
# COMPACT_ATOMS: atom_id res chain seq x y z
N MET A 1 -3.04 16.89 -16.04
CA MET A 1 -4.00 16.00 -15.38
C MET A 1 -3.32 15.34 -14.18
N ARG A 2 -4.00 15.37 -13.05
CA ARG A 2 -3.48 14.73 -11.83
C ARG A 2 -3.73 13.24 -11.87
N GLU A 3 -2.70 12.44 -11.61
CA GLU A 3 -2.79 10.99 -11.54
C GLU A 3 -2.10 10.52 -10.26
N ILE A 4 -2.55 9.38 -9.73
CA ILE A 4 -1.89 8.73 -8.60
C ILE A 4 -1.33 7.40 -9.07
N VAL A 5 -0.04 7.24 -8.91
CA VAL A 5 0.65 5.97 -9.15
C VAL A 5 0.80 5.29 -7.81
N PHE A 6 0.35 4.03 -7.69
CA PHE A 6 0.42 3.33 -6.41
C PHE A 6 0.91 1.90 -6.57
N ASP A 7 1.47 1.38 -5.49
CA ASP A 7 1.92 0.01 -5.37
C ASP A 7 1.52 -0.51 -3.99
N THR A 8 1.18 -1.79 -3.91
CA THR A 8 0.71 -2.41 -2.67
C THR A 8 1.48 -3.69 -2.36
N GLU A 9 1.56 -4.01 -1.07
CA GLU A 9 2.01 -5.31 -0.59
C GLU A 9 0.86 -5.95 0.18
N THR A 10 0.77 -7.27 0.10
CA THR A 10 -0.34 -8.03 0.69
C THR A 10 0.16 -9.29 1.38
N THR A 11 -0.74 -9.97 2.12
CA THR A 11 -0.43 -11.27 2.70
C THR A 11 -0.46 -12.39 1.65
N GLY A 12 -1.03 -12.12 0.48
CA GLY A 12 -1.12 -13.08 -0.63
C GLY A 12 -1.96 -12.51 -1.75
N LEU A 13 -2.29 -13.33 -2.74
CA LEU A 13 -2.92 -12.88 -3.97
C LEU A 13 -4.43 -13.16 -4.02
N ASP A 14 -4.99 -13.78 -2.99
CA ASP A 14 -6.40 -14.21 -3.01
C ASP A 14 -7.21 -13.58 -1.88
N PRO A 15 -7.89 -12.44 -2.15
CA PRO A 15 -8.74 -11.81 -1.15
C PRO A 15 -9.85 -12.73 -0.63
N LYS A 16 -10.32 -13.67 -1.44
CA LYS A 16 -11.37 -14.62 -1.03
C LYS A 16 -10.87 -15.59 0.01
N SER A 17 -9.57 -15.86 0.06
CA SER A 17 -8.94 -16.70 1.08
C SER A 17 -8.53 -15.88 2.31
N GLY A 18 -8.91 -14.60 2.38
CA GLY A 18 -8.61 -13.73 3.51
C GLY A 18 -7.30 -12.97 3.38
N ASP A 19 -6.71 -12.92 2.20
CA ASP A 19 -5.51 -12.13 2.00
C ASP A 19 -5.83 -10.64 2.08
N ARG A 20 -4.93 -9.89 2.72
CA ARG A 20 -5.14 -8.49 3.05
C ARG A 20 -3.96 -7.63 2.66
N MET A 21 -4.24 -6.37 2.34
CA MET A 21 -3.21 -5.37 2.07
C MET A 21 -2.49 -5.01 3.35
N VAL A 22 -1.16 -4.93 3.30
CA VAL A 22 -0.33 -4.59 4.47
C VAL A 22 0.48 -3.31 4.26
N GLU A 23 0.63 -2.88 3.02
CA GLU A 23 1.35 -1.64 2.71
C GLU A 23 0.80 -1.03 1.43
N ILE A 24 0.72 0.30 1.38
CA ILE A 24 0.43 1.03 0.16
C ILE A 24 1.35 2.24 0.07
N GLY A 25 1.89 2.47 -1.11
CA GLY A 25 2.64 3.67 -1.42
C GLY A 25 2.02 4.34 -2.63
N CYS A 26 1.81 5.66 -2.55
CA CYS A 26 1.23 6.45 -3.62
C CYS A 26 2.10 7.65 -3.91
N VAL A 27 2.25 7.99 -5.19
CA VAL A 27 2.92 9.23 -5.60
C VAL A 27 1.99 9.99 -6.52
N GLU A 28 1.95 11.31 -6.33
CA GLU A 28 1.18 12.19 -7.18
C GLU A 28 1.98 12.59 -8.41
N MET A 29 1.33 12.57 -9.56
CA MET A 29 1.90 13.06 -10.80
C MET A 29 0.92 14.04 -11.43
N VAL A 30 1.46 15.11 -12.02
CA VAL A 30 0.70 16.05 -12.82
C VAL A 30 1.36 16.10 -14.18
N ASP A 31 0.58 15.82 -15.23
CA ASP A 31 1.08 15.76 -16.61
C ASP A 31 2.31 14.85 -16.71
N ARG A 32 2.25 13.73 -15.99
CA ARG A 32 3.28 12.68 -15.97
C ARG A 32 4.59 13.10 -15.30
N VAL A 33 4.56 14.14 -14.51
CA VAL A 33 5.73 14.60 -13.74
C VAL A 33 5.42 14.47 -12.24
N PRO A 34 6.29 13.79 -11.47
CA PRO A 34 6.10 13.71 -10.02
C PRO A 34 6.09 15.09 -9.39
N THR A 35 5.14 15.33 -8.46
CA THR A 35 4.99 16.64 -7.80
C THR A 35 5.74 16.71 -6.48
N GLY A 36 6.19 15.59 -5.95
CA GLY A 36 6.76 15.51 -4.61
C GLY A 36 5.75 15.14 -3.54
N GLU A 37 4.45 15.18 -3.85
CA GLU A 37 3.43 14.74 -2.91
C GLU A 37 3.28 13.22 -2.94
N SER A 38 3.20 12.60 -1.77
CA SER A 38 3.08 11.16 -1.66
C SER A 38 2.29 10.77 -0.41
N TYR A 39 1.80 9.53 -0.42
CA TYR A 39 1.13 8.93 0.73
C TYR A 39 1.69 7.53 0.91
N HIS A 40 1.95 7.15 2.16
CA HIS A 40 2.46 5.82 2.46
C HIS A 40 1.87 5.35 3.78
N ALA A 41 1.44 4.08 3.82
CA ALA A 41 0.88 3.51 5.03
C ALA A 41 1.15 2.01 5.11
N TYR A 42 1.29 1.54 6.36
CA TYR A 42 1.30 0.12 6.69
C TYR A 42 0.03 -0.21 7.44
N TYR A 43 -0.43 -1.45 7.32
CA TYR A 43 -1.66 -1.89 7.96
C TYR A 43 -1.46 -3.21 8.69
N ASN A 44 -2.16 -3.34 9.82
CA ASN A 44 -2.26 -4.62 10.51
C ASN A 44 -3.29 -5.48 9.76
N PRO A 45 -2.88 -6.63 9.19
CA PRO A 45 -3.81 -7.45 8.41
C PRO A 45 -4.76 -8.29 9.27
N GLU A 46 -4.58 -8.29 10.59
CA GLU A 46 -5.38 -9.09 11.52
C GLU A 46 -5.33 -10.60 11.20
N ARG A 47 -4.19 -11.05 10.69
CA ARG A 47 -3.95 -12.46 10.38
C ARG A 47 -2.44 -12.70 10.36
N ASP A 48 -2.04 -13.97 10.29
CA ASP A 48 -0.64 -14.33 10.16
C ASP A 48 -0.08 -13.93 8.79
N MET A 49 1.25 -13.82 8.73
CA MET A 49 1.95 -13.51 7.49
C MET A 49 2.53 -14.78 6.90
N PRO A 50 2.04 -15.25 5.73
CA PRO A 50 2.64 -16.41 5.08
C PRO A 50 4.10 -16.15 4.75
N ALA A 51 4.94 -17.18 4.95
CA ALA A 51 6.38 -17.06 4.71
C ALA A 51 6.69 -16.64 3.27
N ALA A 52 5.91 -17.12 2.31
CA ALA A 52 6.11 -16.77 0.90
C ALA A 52 5.90 -15.28 0.65
N ALA A 53 4.91 -14.68 1.29
CA ALA A 53 4.66 -13.24 1.15
C ALA A 53 5.75 -12.43 1.85
N GLU A 54 6.13 -12.82 3.06
CA GLU A 54 7.20 -12.13 3.80
C GLU A 54 8.52 -12.19 3.04
N ALA A 55 8.81 -13.29 2.36
CA ALA A 55 10.02 -13.43 1.55
C ALA A 55 10.06 -12.40 0.40
N VAL A 56 8.89 -11.99 -0.10
CA VAL A 56 8.80 -11.01 -1.18
C VAL A 56 8.96 -9.59 -0.67
N HIS A 57 8.22 -9.20 0.38
CA HIS A 57 8.19 -7.79 0.81
C HIS A 57 8.94 -7.51 2.12
N GLY A 58 9.36 -8.53 2.84
CA GLY A 58 10.16 -8.36 4.05
C GLY A 58 9.40 -7.83 5.27
N LEU A 59 8.06 -7.79 5.22
CA LEU A 59 7.26 -7.26 6.32
C LEU A 59 6.81 -8.39 7.23
N SER A 60 7.26 -8.37 8.50
CA SER A 60 6.90 -9.39 9.47
C SER A 60 5.59 -9.02 10.18
N ILE A 61 4.90 -10.03 10.70
CA ILE A 61 3.69 -9.77 11.48
C ILE A 61 3.99 -9.02 12.77
N SER A 62 5.16 -9.24 13.36
CA SER A 62 5.54 -8.52 14.58
C SER A 62 5.68 -7.01 14.33
N PHE A 63 6.08 -6.62 13.12
CA PHE A 63 6.11 -5.22 12.72
C PHE A 63 4.70 -4.68 12.46
N LEU A 64 3.88 -5.45 11.76
CA LEU A 64 2.57 -5.00 11.31
C LEU A 64 1.50 -5.01 12.40
N GLU A 65 1.66 -5.85 13.42
CA GLU A 65 0.64 -5.95 14.49
C GLU A 65 0.50 -4.67 15.30
N THR A 66 1.50 -3.77 15.23
CA THR A 66 1.44 -2.47 15.91
C THR A 66 0.84 -1.38 15.02
N LYS A 67 0.49 -1.69 13.78
CA LYS A 67 -0.02 -0.72 12.84
C LYS A 67 -1.55 -0.65 12.89
N PRO A 68 -2.13 0.46 12.44
CA PRO A 68 -3.59 0.58 12.43
C PRO A 68 -4.23 -0.39 11.45
N LEU A 69 -5.50 -0.66 11.64
CA LEU A 69 -6.29 -1.43 10.70
C LEU A 69 -6.57 -0.55 9.48
N PHE A 70 -6.69 -1.16 8.31
CA PHE A 70 -7.00 -0.41 7.10
C PHE A 70 -8.27 0.42 7.26
N LYS A 71 -9.32 -0.16 7.83
CA LYS A 71 -10.61 0.52 8.01
C LYS A 71 -10.50 1.78 8.87
N ASP A 72 -9.51 1.84 9.76
CA ASP A 72 -9.37 2.98 10.67
C ASP A 72 -8.70 4.18 10.00
N THR A 73 -7.98 3.95 8.89
CA THR A 73 -7.24 4.99 8.19
C THR A 73 -7.62 5.12 6.72
N ALA A 74 -8.64 4.38 6.28
CA ALA A 74 -9.07 4.38 4.88
C ALA A 74 -9.44 5.78 4.39
N GLN A 75 -10.01 6.63 5.26
CA GLN A 75 -10.39 7.97 4.88
C GLN A 75 -9.18 8.82 4.50
N GLU A 76 -8.03 8.62 5.16
CA GLU A 76 -6.80 9.35 4.82
C GLU A 76 -6.37 9.03 3.39
N LEU A 77 -6.45 7.74 3.01
CA LEU A 77 -6.12 7.33 1.65
C LEU A 77 -7.09 7.93 0.64
N LEU A 78 -8.39 7.89 0.94
CA LEU A 78 -9.40 8.46 0.05
C LEU A 78 -9.20 9.97 -0.11
N ASP A 79 -8.83 10.67 0.96
CA ASP A 79 -8.56 12.09 0.90
C ASP A 79 -7.36 12.40 0.00
N PHE A 80 -6.32 11.58 0.07
CA PHE A 80 -5.16 11.75 -0.80
C PHE A 80 -5.51 11.49 -2.27
N LEU A 81 -6.27 10.42 -2.54
CA LEU A 81 -6.62 10.04 -3.90
C LEU A 81 -7.52 11.08 -4.57
N GLY A 82 -8.49 11.64 -3.82
CA GLY A 82 -9.46 12.59 -4.37
C GLY A 82 -10.16 11.98 -5.59
N ASP A 83 -10.26 12.78 -6.65
CA ASP A 83 -10.89 12.36 -7.91
C ASP A 83 -9.87 11.92 -8.97
N ALA A 84 -8.62 11.81 -8.61
CA ALA A 84 -7.57 11.51 -9.58
C ALA A 84 -7.66 10.06 -10.07
N PRO A 85 -7.43 9.80 -11.36
CA PRO A 85 -7.24 8.43 -11.84
C PRO A 85 -6.07 7.77 -11.14
N SER A 86 -6.22 6.49 -10.80
CA SER A 86 -5.19 5.74 -10.11
C SER A 86 -4.63 4.64 -11.01
N VAL A 87 -3.30 4.51 -11.01
CA VAL A 87 -2.60 3.51 -11.83
C VAL A 87 -1.76 2.64 -10.91
N SER A 88 -1.95 1.33 -10.99
CA SER A 88 -1.22 0.36 -10.17
C SER A 88 0.04 -0.12 -10.90
N TYR A 89 1.15 -0.14 -10.17
CA TYR A 89 2.42 -0.68 -10.67
C TYR A 89 2.95 -1.73 -9.70
N THR A 90 2.82 -3.00 -10.06
CA THR A 90 3.20 -4.11 -9.17
C THR A 90 4.70 -4.31 -9.05
N HIS A 91 5.48 -3.69 -9.91
CA HIS A 91 6.96 -3.82 -9.91
C HIS A 91 7.66 -2.57 -9.40
N LEU A 92 6.90 -1.57 -8.97
CA LEU A 92 7.47 -0.34 -8.45
C LEU A 92 8.00 -0.58 -7.04
N THR A 93 9.25 -0.19 -6.79
CA THR A 93 9.80 -0.23 -5.44
C THR A 93 9.27 0.96 -4.65
N LEU A 94 8.64 0.71 -3.49
CA LEU A 94 8.14 1.78 -2.65
C LEU A 94 9.29 2.58 -2.05
N PRO A 95 9.24 3.93 -2.09
CA PRO A 95 10.35 4.77 -1.65
C PRO A 95 10.78 4.57 -0.19
N THR A 96 9.86 4.12 0.65
CA THR A 96 10.11 3.95 2.08
C THR A 96 10.62 2.56 2.44
N LYS A 97 10.75 1.66 1.48
CA LYS A 97 11.40 0.38 1.68
C LYS A 97 12.90 0.59 1.58
N ALA A 98 13.53 0.59 2.69
CA ALA A 98 14.97 0.68 2.72
C ALA A 98 15.61 -0.67 2.48
#